data_3a77aea81b4d789d521e77218025cf15
#
_entry.id   3a77aea81b4d789d521e77218025cf15
#
_cell.length_a   1.000
_cell.length_b   1.000
_cell.length_c   1.000
_cell.angle_alpha   90.00
_cell.angle_beta   90.00
_cell.angle_gamma   90.00
#
_symmetry.space_group_name_H-M   'P 1'
#
loop_
_entity.id
_entity.type
_entity.pdbx_description
1 polymer ?
#
loop_
_entity_poly.entity_id
_entity_poly.type
_entity_poly.pdbx_seq_one_letter_code
_entity_poly.pdbx_strand_id
1 'polypeptide(L)'
;MTKEKKIKPSKELPLGFVDRQEKELLVRDFIISNIKEIMIKYGFQYLETPSFEYSDSIGKFLPDKDRPDEGVFSFKDENKWLSLRYDLTAPLARYVAKNYLEIPKPFKRYQLGTVWRNEKPGPGRFREFLQFDADFVGTKSLQADAELCVMISEILEKCGLMKSEYIIKISSRKITEELFKKINIKDNQQKLTTLRALDKIDRLGWNGVKELLGEGRKDKSGDYTKGANLKPEDIKTIEETLKNNSPETEDLVEILKIFKNYNFNNFEFDPSVIRGLEYYTGAIFEVNLKFDVTNNKGQVIQFGSIGGGGRYDNLVNNFGNYDAPATGISIGLDRLVYALMQKEEFKLKQSKPVVICVFDKNSMKDYINVQTILRKAGVSTEIYPGESKLKKQMEYANKIKSPAVILYGENEIKSGKPTLRNLSSGEEKSIEIKELVNEIKKII
;
A
#
# COMPACT_ATOMS: atom_id res chain seq x y z
N MET A 1 23.77 43.14 -22.38
CA MET A 1 23.41 41.74 -22.59
C MET A 1 23.67 40.99 -21.30
N THR A 2 22.65 40.84 -20.47
CA THR A 2 22.71 40.03 -19.24
C THR A 2 22.74 38.56 -19.63
N LYS A 3 23.84 37.88 -19.32
CA LYS A 3 23.94 36.42 -19.50
C LYS A 3 22.86 35.76 -18.61
N GLU A 4 21.82 35.23 -19.24
CA GLU A 4 20.89 34.33 -18.56
C GLU A 4 21.69 33.19 -17.91
N LYS A 5 21.70 33.16 -16.59
CA LYS A 5 22.23 32.00 -15.84
C LYS A 5 21.41 30.80 -16.22
N LYS A 6 21.95 29.87 -17.02
CA LYS A 6 21.32 28.55 -17.25
C LYS A 6 21.13 27.89 -15.88
N ILE A 7 19.89 27.85 -15.41
CA ILE A 7 19.50 27.13 -14.21
C ILE A 7 19.70 25.64 -14.51
N LYS A 8 20.63 24.98 -13.81
CA LYS A 8 20.76 23.52 -13.91
C LYS A 8 19.56 22.87 -13.24
N PRO A 9 18.88 21.91 -13.90
CA PRO A 9 17.80 21.16 -13.27
C PRO A 9 18.26 20.49 -11.97
N SER A 10 17.39 20.48 -10.96
CA SER A 10 17.65 19.72 -9.74
C SER A 10 17.64 18.22 -10.06
N LYS A 11 18.54 17.47 -9.44
CA LYS A 11 18.55 16.01 -9.44
C LYS A 11 17.91 15.42 -8.17
N GLU A 12 17.49 16.28 -7.25
CA GLU A 12 16.84 15.88 -6.01
C GLU A 12 15.35 15.72 -6.23
N LEU A 13 14.75 14.73 -5.58
CA LEU A 13 13.31 14.50 -5.60
C LEU A 13 12.58 15.46 -4.64
N PRO A 14 11.33 15.80 -4.90
CA PRO A 14 10.48 16.48 -3.94
C PRO A 14 10.37 15.68 -2.64
N LEU A 15 10.23 16.38 -1.52
CA LEU A 15 10.13 15.75 -0.20
C LEU A 15 8.97 14.75 -0.14
N GLY A 16 9.26 13.51 0.26
CA GLY A 16 8.27 12.44 0.41
C GLY A 16 7.94 11.69 -0.87
N PHE A 17 8.65 11.98 -1.97
CA PHE A 17 8.61 11.19 -3.21
C PHE A 17 9.88 10.34 -3.31
N VAL A 18 9.80 9.18 -3.92
CA VAL A 18 10.91 8.24 -4.01
C VAL A 18 10.95 7.53 -5.36
N ASP A 19 12.16 7.28 -5.86
CA ASP A 19 12.39 6.33 -6.95
C ASP A 19 12.36 4.91 -6.39
N ARG A 20 11.48 4.06 -6.92
CA ARG A 20 11.39 2.66 -6.47
C ARG A 20 12.29 1.78 -7.31
N GLN A 21 13.07 0.95 -6.64
CA GLN A 21 14.02 0.07 -7.28
C GLN A 21 13.44 -1.33 -7.51
N GLU A 22 14.12 -2.10 -8.35
CA GLU A 22 13.70 -3.43 -8.82
C GLU A 22 13.24 -4.37 -7.68
N LYS A 23 13.99 -4.42 -6.56
CA LYS A 23 13.64 -5.30 -5.44
C LYS A 23 12.27 -4.97 -4.84
N GLU A 24 11.98 -3.68 -4.62
CA GLU A 24 10.68 -3.22 -4.11
C GLU A 24 9.56 -3.51 -5.09
N LEU A 25 9.83 -3.26 -6.39
CA LEU A 25 8.86 -3.47 -7.45
C LEU A 25 8.49 -4.95 -7.61
N LEU A 26 9.45 -5.87 -7.50
CA LEU A 26 9.18 -7.32 -7.50
C LEU A 26 8.28 -7.74 -6.35
N VAL A 27 8.55 -7.25 -5.13
CA VAL A 27 7.68 -7.52 -3.97
C VAL A 27 6.29 -6.95 -4.19
N ARG A 28 6.19 -5.74 -4.72
CA ARG A 28 4.92 -5.10 -5.04
C ARG A 28 4.13 -5.89 -6.09
N ASP A 29 4.76 -6.33 -7.16
CA ASP A 29 4.11 -7.10 -8.21
C ASP A 29 3.64 -8.48 -7.71
N PHE A 30 4.41 -9.11 -6.81
CA PHE A 30 4.00 -10.33 -6.11
C PHE A 30 2.74 -10.10 -5.29
N ILE A 31 2.67 -9.02 -4.49
CA ILE A 31 1.48 -8.67 -3.70
C ILE A 31 0.29 -8.42 -4.63
N ILE A 32 0.47 -7.63 -5.70
CA ILE A 32 -0.59 -7.29 -6.67
C ILE A 32 -1.15 -8.54 -7.32
N SER A 33 -0.30 -9.49 -7.71
CA SER A 33 -0.77 -10.73 -8.33
C SER A 33 -1.61 -11.58 -7.39
N ASN A 34 -1.21 -11.68 -6.11
CA ASN A 34 -1.96 -12.38 -5.08
C ASN A 34 -3.31 -11.70 -4.77
N ILE A 35 -3.33 -10.37 -4.69
CA ILE A 35 -4.58 -9.60 -4.53
C ILE A 35 -5.53 -9.90 -5.70
N LYS A 36 -5.07 -9.78 -6.94
CA LYS A 36 -5.93 -10.00 -8.13
C LYS A 36 -6.54 -11.39 -8.14
N GLU A 37 -5.76 -12.42 -7.80
CA GLU A 37 -6.28 -13.80 -7.72
C GLU A 37 -7.39 -13.95 -6.68
N ILE A 38 -7.23 -13.35 -5.50
CA ILE A 38 -8.26 -13.38 -4.46
C ILE A 38 -9.48 -12.57 -4.87
N MET A 39 -9.31 -11.39 -5.48
CA MET A 39 -10.45 -10.59 -5.95
C MET A 39 -11.32 -11.34 -6.95
N ILE A 40 -10.72 -12.11 -7.85
CA ILE A 40 -11.46 -12.98 -8.79
C ILE A 40 -12.27 -14.04 -8.02
N LYS A 41 -11.67 -14.70 -7.03
CA LYS A 41 -12.36 -15.73 -6.20
C LYS A 41 -13.55 -15.16 -5.42
N TYR A 42 -13.42 -13.93 -4.95
CA TYR A 42 -14.48 -13.22 -4.20
C TYR A 42 -15.49 -12.53 -5.11
N GLY A 43 -15.31 -12.56 -6.43
CA GLY A 43 -16.25 -11.98 -7.41
C GLY A 43 -16.25 -10.45 -7.44
N PHE A 44 -15.13 -9.82 -7.11
CA PHE A 44 -14.99 -8.36 -7.22
C PHE A 44 -14.65 -7.96 -8.66
N GLN A 45 -15.25 -6.86 -9.12
CA GLN A 45 -14.97 -6.26 -10.41
C GLN A 45 -13.84 -5.24 -10.29
N TYR A 46 -12.93 -5.23 -11.26
CA TYR A 46 -11.87 -4.23 -11.32
C TYR A 46 -12.41 -2.94 -11.92
N LEU A 47 -12.21 -1.83 -11.22
CA LEU A 47 -12.61 -0.49 -11.66
C LEU A 47 -11.48 0.50 -11.38
N GLU A 48 -11.05 1.23 -12.41
CA GLU A 48 -10.12 2.35 -12.25
C GLU A 48 -10.83 3.69 -12.41
N THR A 49 -10.62 4.59 -11.47
CA THR A 49 -11.05 5.97 -11.51
C THR A 49 -9.86 6.88 -11.86
N PRO A 50 -10.08 8.08 -12.43
CA PRO A 50 -9.01 9.02 -12.73
C PRO A 50 -8.19 9.42 -11.50
N SER A 51 -6.93 9.81 -11.73
CA SER A 51 -6.04 10.33 -10.68
C SER A 51 -6.40 11.74 -10.24
N PHE A 52 -7.05 12.50 -11.11
CA PHE A 52 -7.54 13.85 -10.85
C PHE A 52 -9.05 13.84 -10.69
N GLU A 53 -9.52 14.58 -9.70
CA GLU A 53 -10.94 14.86 -9.48
C GLU A 53 -11.12 16.37 -9.31
N TYR A 54 -12.34 16.88 -9.49
CA TYR A 54 -12.63 18.26 -9.10
C TYR A 54 -12.46 18.41 -7.60
N SER A 55 -11.79 19.48 -7.16
CA SER A 55 -11.48 19.71 -5.74
C SER A 55 -12.72 19.78 -4.86
N ASP A 56 -13.86 20.26 -5.38
CA ASP A 56 -15.14 20.29 -4.69
C ASP A 56 -15.73 18.89 -4.48
N SER A 57 -15.42 17.94 -5.36
CA SER A 57 -15.82 16.54 -5.21
C SER A 57 -15.04 15.85 -4.12
N ILE A 58 -13.73 16.09 -4.01
CA ILE A 58 -12.86 15.52 -2.98
C ILE A 58 -13.02 16.28 -1.65
N GLY A 59 -13.10 17.62 -1.69
CA GLY A 59 -13.12 18.47 -0.51
C GLY A 59 -14.26 18.22 0.47
N LYS A 60 -15.37 17.62 0.01
CA LYS A 60 -16.47 17.20 0.89
C LYS A 60 -16.09 16.09 1.88
N PHE A 61 -15.02 15.37 1.61
CA PHE A 61 -14.57 14.19 2.37
C PHE A 61 -13.23 14.41 3.06
N LEU A 62 -12.61 15.58 2.85
CA LEU A 62 -11.36 15.91 3.50
C LEU A 62 -11.58 16.24 4.97
N PRO A 63 -10.62 15.90 5.84
CA PRO A 63 -10.71 16.16 7.27
C PRO A 63 -10.79 17.64 7.63
N ASP A 64 -10.43 18.54 6.72
CA ASP A 64 -10.42 19.98 6.96
C ASP A 64 -11.05 20.73 5.78
N LYS A 65 -12.34 21.09 5.91
CA LYS A 65 -13.08 21.84 4.91
C LYS A 65 -12.63 23.30 4.79
N ASP A 66 -12.05 23.85 5.87
CA ASP A 66 -11.62 25.23 5.96
C ASP A 66 -10.21 25.44 5.39
N ARG A 67 -9.48 24.32 5.18
CA ARG A 67 -8.13 24.30 4.60
C ARG A 67 -7.99 23.21 3.53
N PRO A 68 -8.63 23.40 2.38
CA PRO A 68 -8.65 22.39 1.31
C PRO A 68 -7.24 22.06 0.76
N ASP A 69 -6.25 22.92 1.03
CA ASP A 69 -4.85 22.70 0.63
C ASP A 69 -4.03 21.92 1.65
N GLU A 70 -4.53 21.73 2.89
CA GLU A 70 -3.86 20.88 3.87
C GLU A 70 -4.17 19.41 3.62
N GLY A 71 -3.15 18.65 3.25
CA GLY A 71 -3.23 17.20 2.99
C GLY A 71 -3.49 16.80 1.55
N VAL A 72 -3.84 17.73 0.66
CA VAL A 72 -4.14 17.46 -0.76
C VAL A 72 -3.24 18.27 -1.68
N PHE A 73 -2.89 17.69 -2.82
CA PHE A 73 -2.22 18.41 -3.91
C PHE A 73 -3.27 18.89 -4.90
N SER A 74 -3.42 20.21 -5.02
CA SER A 74 -4.41 20.84 -5.89
C SER A 74 -3.76 21.85 -6.82
N PHE A 75 -4.33 22.03 -8.00
CA PHE A 75 -3.91 23.03 -8.97
C PHE A 75 -5.10 23.52 -9.77
N LYS A 76 -4.95 24.69 -10.37
CA LYS A 76 -5.99 25.31 -11.18
C LYS A 76 -5.80 24.90 -12.65
N ASP A 77 -6.87 24.38 -13.24
CA ASP A 77 -6.97 24.09 -14.67
C ASP A 77 -8.08 24.99 -15.24
N GLU A 78 -7.70 25.94 -16.09
CA GLU A 78 -8.57 27.03 -16.55
C GLU A 78 -9.28 27.73 -15.38
N ASN A 79 -10.60 27.54 -15.25
CA ASN A 79 -11.44 28.16 -14.22
C ASN A 79 -11.83 27.20 -13.09
N LYS A 80 -11.33 25.94 -13.08
CA LYS A 80 -11.69 24.93 -12.10
C LYS A 80 -10.46 24.47 -11.31
N TRP A 81 -10.68 24.13 -10.06
CA TRP A 81 -9.68 23.48 -9.25
C TRP A 81 -9.75 21.96 -9.41
N LEU A 82 -8.61 21.36 -9.73
CA LEU A 82 -8.40 19.92 -9.75
C LEU A 82 -7.50 19.53 -8.59
N SER A 83 -7.75 18.36 -8.03
CA SER A 83 -6.93 17.76 -6.97
C SER A 83 -6.50 16.36 -7.35
N LEU A 84 -5.29 15.99 -6.96
CA LEU A 84 -4.88 14.60 -6.96
C LEU A 84 -5.70 13.84 -5.90
N ARG A 85 -6.22 12.67 -6.25
CA ARG A 85 -7.04 11.86 -5.34
C ARG A 85 -6.25 11.50 -4.08
N TYR A 86 -6.88 11.72 -2.93
CA TYR A 86 -6.33 11.44 -1.60
C TYR A 86 -6.54 9.98 -1.17
N ASP A 87 -7.60 9.34 -1.67
CA ASP A 87 -7.99 7.95 -1.52
C ASP A 87 -8.63 7.43 -2.82
N LEU A 88 -9.09 6.18 -2.80
CA LEU A 88 -9.82 5.59 -3.92
C LEU A 88 -11.35 5.52 -3.66
N THR A 89 -11.79 5.90 -2.46
CA THR A 89 -13.18 5.79 -2.00
C THR A 89 -14.03 6.99 -2.44
N ALA A 90 -13.51 8.23 -2.35
CA ALA A 90 -14.21 9.41 -2.83
C ALA A 90 -14.46 9.37 -4.35
N PRO A 91 -13.48 9.01 -5.21
CA PRO A 91 -13.71 8.76 -6.63
C PRO A 91 -14.73 7.65 -6.91
N LEU A 92 -14.76 6.59 -6.09
CA LEU A 92 -15.78 5.54 -6.19
C LEU A 92 -17.18 6.11 -5.93
N ALA A 93 -17.35 6.89 -4.87
CA ALA A 93 -18.65 7.47 -4.53
C ALA A 93 -19.19 8.34 -5.68
N ARG A 94 -18.33 9.16 -6.31
CA ARG A 94 -18.68 9.93 -7.52
C ARG A 94 -19.07 9.01 -8.68
N TYR A 95 -18.30 7.94 -8.92
CA TYR A 95 -18.58 6.97 -10.00
C TYR A 95 -19.94 6.29 -9.79
N VAL A 96 -20.21 5.82 -8.55
CA VAL A 96 -21.48 5.19 -8.19
C VAL A 96 -22.64 6.16 -8.37
N ALA A 97 -22.51 7.40 -7.90
CA ALA A 97 -23.56 8.41 -8.07
C ALA A 97 -23.87 8.68 -9.55
N LYS A 98 -22.83 8.80 -10.39
CA LYS A 98 -22.98 9.03 -11.83
C LYS A 98 -23.70 7.86 -12.54
N ASN A 99 -23.43 6.62 -12.14
CA ASN A 99 -23.90 5.42 -12.81
C ASN A 99 -24.93 4.65 -11.96
N TYR A 100 -25.61 5.33 -11.03
CA TYR A 100 -26.41 4.72 -9.97
C TYR A 100 -27.47 3.74 -10.45
N LEU A 101 -28.13 4.05 -11.57
CA LEU A 101 -29.19 3.21 -12.16
C LEU A 101 -28.66 2.03 -12.97
N GLU A 102 -27.42 2.10 -13.44
CA GLU A 102 -26.85 1.12 -14.35
C GLU A 102 -26.07 0.00 -13.63
N ILE A 103 -25.48 0.33 -12.46
CA ILE A 103 -24.68 -0.64 -11.71
C ILE A 103 -25.54 -1.62 -10.93
N PRO A 104 -25.15 -2.91 -10.86
CA PRO A 104 -25.84 -3.89 -10.01
C PRO A 104 -25.66 -3.55 -8.53
N LYS A 105 -26.62 -3.93 -7.69
CA LYS A 105 -26.55 -3.77 -6.22
C LYS A 105 -26.76 -5.12 -5.55
N PRO A 106 -25.86 -5.57 -4.66
CA PRO A 106 -24.61 -4.88 -4.29
C PRO A 106 -23.58 -4.86 -5.40
N PHE A 107 -22.88 -3.73 -5.53
CA PHE A 107 -21.73 -3.57 -6.42
C PHE A 107 -20.45 -3.89 -5.66
N LYS A 108 -19.77 -4.96 -6.07
CA LYS A 108 -18.47 -5.37 -5.51
C LYS A 108 -17.36 -4.90 -6.44
N ARG A 109 -16.57 -3.94 -6.00
CA ARG A 109 -15.46 -3.45 -6.81
C ARG A 109 -14.13 -3.48 -6.05
N TYR A 110 -13.01 -3.62 -6.77
CA TYR A 110 -11.70 -3.35 -6.24
C TYR A 110 -10.91 -2.43 -7.17
N GLN A 111 -9.93 -1.74 -6.62
CA GLN A 111 -9.00 -0.88 -7.34
C GLN A 111 -7.61 -0.96 -6.76
N LEU A 112 -6.61 -0.97 -7.65
CA LEU A 112 -5.23 -0.66 -7.35
C LEU A 112 -4.93 0.72 -7.93
N GLY A 113 -4.45 1.64 -7.14
CA GLY A 113 -4.23 2.99 -7.65
C GLY A 113 -3.30 3.81 -6.75
N THR A 114 -2.50 4.65 -7.41
CA THR A 114 -1.69 5.64 -6.69
C THR A 114 -2.57 6.71 -6.08
N VAL A 115 -2.28 7.07 -4.84
CA VAL A 115 -2.92 8.17 -4.11
C VAL A 115 -1.86 9.13 -3.59
N TRP A 116 -2.26 10.39 -3.37
CA TRP A 116 -1.35 11.46 -2.99
C TRP A 116 -1.81 12.15 -1.73
N ARG A 117 -0.91 12.24 -0.73
CA ARG A 117 -1.19 12.89 0.54
C ARG A 117 -0.09 13.88 0.89
N ASN A 118 -0.45 15.13 1.07
CA ASN A 118 0.49 16.18 1.46
C ASN A 118 0.77 16.15 2.97
N GLU A 119 1.17 14.98 3.48
CA GLU A 119 1.48 14.73 4.88
C GLU A 119 2.99 14.66 5.12
N LYS A 120 3.40 14.70 6.39
CA LYS A 120 4.80 14.51 6.78
C LYS A 120 5.25 13.08 6.47
N PRO A 121 6.29 12.88 5.63
CA PRO A 121 6.75 11.55 5.26
C PRO A 121 7.45 10.84 6.43
N GLY A 122 7.49 9.49 6.34
CA GLY A 122 8.15 8.62 7.30
C GLY A 122 8.42 7.24 6.71
N PRO A 123 9.01 6.30 7.48
CA PRO A 123 9.25 4.94 7.03
C PRO A 123 7.98 4.26 6.52
N GLY A 124 8.00 3.77 5.26
CA GLY A 124 6.84 3.22 4.58
C GLY A 124 5.67 4.20 4.36
N ARG A 125 5.86 5.49 4.66
CA ARG A 125 4.85 6.55 4.47
C ARG A 125 5.39 7.62 3.54
N PHE A 126 4.91 7.61 2.32
CA PHE A 126 5.29 8.53 1.26
C PHE A 126 4.15 9.49 0.95
N ARG A 127 4.42 10.58 0.24
CA ARG A 127 3.40 11.50 -0.26
C ARG A 127 2.71 10.99 -1.53
N GLU A 128 3.34 10.05 -2.21
CA GLU A 128 2.80 9.28 -3.33
C GLU A 128 2.98 7.79 -3.00
N PHE A 129 1.90 7.03 -2.96
CA PHE A 129 1.95 5.60 -2.64
C PHE A 129 0.81 4.83 -3.32
N LEU A 130 1.03 3.54 -3.52
CA LEU A 130 0.04 2.65 -4.10
C LEU A 130 -0.90 2.12 -3.02
N GLN A 131 -2.20 2.22 -3.26
CA GLN A 131 -3.26 1.73 -2.40
C GLN A 131 -4.07 0.66 -3.13
N PHE A 132 -4.49 -0.35 -2.40
CA PHE A 132 -5.51 -1.31 -2.80
C PHE A 132 -6.76 -1.04 -1.98
N ASP A 133 -7.91 -0.96 -2.64
CA ASP A 133 -9.23 -0.83 -2.02
C ASP A 133 -10.17 -1.89 -2.56
N ALA A 134 -11.00 -2.45 -1.69
CA ALA A 134 -12.12 -3.32 -2.04
C ALA A 134 -13.38 -2.88 -1.30
N ASP A 135 -14.49 -2.73 -2.03
CA ASP A 135 -15.72 -2.15 -1.49
C ASP A 135 -16.96 -2.93 -1.95
N PHE A 136 -17.93 -2.99 -1.05
CA PHE A 136 -19.32 -3.32 -1.33
C PHE A 136 -20.15 -2.05 -1.29
N VAL A 137 -20.89 -1.76 -2.33
CA VAL A 137 -21.76 -0.58 -2.41
C VAL A 137 -23.20 -1.01 -2.70
N GLY A 138 -24.16 -0.42 -2.00
CA GLY A 138 -25.60 -0.73 -2.14
C GLY A 138 -26.06 -1.91 -1.28
N THR A 139 -25.42 -2.14 -0.13
CA THR A 139 -25.87 -3.16 0.83
C THR A 139 -25.71 -2.72 2.29
N LYS A 140 -26.74 -3.02 3.10
CA LYS A 140 -26.73 -2.85 4.57
C LYS A 140 -26.28 -4.11 5.31
N SER A 141 -26.04 -5.20 4.58
CA SER A 141 -25.70 -6.50 5.17
C SER A 141 -24.32 -6.44 5.85
N LEU A 142 -24.29 -6.81 7.12
CA LEU A 142 -23.05 -6.94 7.90
C LEU A 142 -22.19 -8.15 7.47
N GLN A 143 -22.77 -9.03 6.62
CA GLN A 143 -22.01 -10.07 5.93
C GLN A 143 -20.90 -9.47 5.06
N ALA A 144 -21.16 -8.32 4.39
CA ALA A 144 -20.17 -7.64 3.59
C ALA A 144 -18.99 -7.13 4.44
N ASP A 145 -19.27 -6.59 5.63
CA ASP A 145 -18.24 -6.12 6.57
C ASP A 145 -17.35 -7.28 7.04
N ALA A 146 -17.96 -8.40 7.41
CA ALA A 146 -17.24 -9.59 7.84
C ALA A 146 -16.44 -10.23 6.68
N GLU A 147 -17.01 -10.32 5.48
CA GLU A 147 -16.35 -10.88 4.30
C GLU A 147 -15.09 -10.09 3.93
N LEU A 148 -15.10 -8.76 4.06
CA LEU A 148 -13.91 -7.93 3.85
C LEU A 148 -12.76 -8.27 4.82
N CYS A 149 -13.07 -8.50 6.09
CA CYS A 149 -12.06 -8.89 7.09
C CYS A 149 -11.45 -10.26 6.78
N VAL A 150 -12.28 -11.25 6.42
CA VAL A 150 -11.80 -12.58 6.02
C VAL A 150 -10.94 -12.51 4.76
N MET A 151 -11.41 -11.77 3.75
CA MET A 151 -10.71 -11.58 2.49
C MET A 151 -9.33 -10.93 2.67
N ILE A 152 -9.24 -9.88 3.50
CA ILE A 152 -7.94 -9.24 3.78
C ILE A 152 -6.99 -10.21 4.49
N SER A 153 -7.48 -11.02 5.41
CA SER A 153 -6.69 -12.07 6.07
C SER A 153 -6.11 -13.05 5.05
N GLU A 154 -6.92 -13.53 4.10
CA GLU A 154 -6.45 -14.42 3.02
C GLU A 154 -5.41 -13.74 2.12
N ILE A 155 -5.58 -12.46 1.80
CA ILE A 155 -4.58 -11.69 1.04
C ILE A 155 -3.25 -11.65 1.79
N LEU A 156 -3.26 -11.32 3.07
CA LEU A 156 -2.04 -11.20 3.88
C LEU A 156 -1.31 -12.54 4.02
N GLU A 157 -2.06 -13.62 4.27
CA GLU A 157 -1.50 -14.96 4.34
C GLU A 157 -0.89 -15.40 3.00
N LYS A 158 -1.59 -15.13 1.90
CA LYS A 158 -1.08 -15.42 0.57
C LYS A 158 0.14 -14.57 0.19
N CYS A 159 0.28 -13.38 0.76
CA CYS A 159 1.46 -12.55 0.63
C CYS A 159 2.62 -12.98 1.55
N GLY A 160 2.47 -14.04 2.34
CA GLY A 160 3.55 -14.61 3.15
C GLY A 160 3.57 -14.14 4.60
N LEU A 161 2.49 -13.56 5.12
CA LEU A 161 2.33 -13.28 6.54
C LEU A 161 1.66 -14.49 7.25
N MET A 162 2.21 -14.91 8.37
CA MET A 162 1.55 -15.87 9.25
C MET A 162 0.45 -15.20 10.08
N LYS A 163 -0.59 -15.93 10.50
CA LYS A 163 -1.66 -15.41 11.39
C LYS A 163 -1.13 -14.80 12.69
N SER A 164 0.00 -15.27 13.20
CA SER A 164 0.65 -14.69 14.37
C SER A 164 1.30 -13.34 14.14
N GLU A 165 1.51 -12.93 12.88
CA GLU A 165 2.27 -11.74 12.52
C GLU A 165 1.41 -10.50 12.26
N TYR A 166 0.08 -10.65 12.25
CA TYR A 166 -0.85 -9.53 12.11
C TYR A 166 -2.12 -9.76 12.92
N ILE A 167 -2.91 -8.73 13.08
CA ILE A 167 -4.23 -8.76 13.72
C ILE A 167 -5.17 -7.78 13.01
N ILE A 168 -6.43 -8.16 12.88
CA ILE A 168 -7.48 -7.25 12.43
C ILE A 168 -8.22 -6.75 13.67
N LYS A 169 -8.00 -5.48 14.01
CA LYS A 169 -8.73 -4.81 15.07
C LYS A 169 -10.09 -4.35 14.53
N ILE A 170 -11.12 -4.58 15.31
CA ILE A 170 -12.50 -4.18 14.97
C ILE A 170 -13.07 -3.26 16.02
N SER A 171 -13.84 -2.27 15.57
CA SER A 171 -14.57 -1.32 16.39
C SER A 171 -15.87 -0.89 15.69
N SER A 172 -16.62 0.02 16.27
CA SER A 172 -17.78 0.64 15.63
C SER A 172 -17.87 2.13 15.93
N ARG A 173 -18.25 2.91 14.92
CA ARG A 173 -18.55 4.34 15.08
C ARG A 173 -19.69 4.57 16.07
N LYS A 174 -20.59 3.62 16.23
CA LYS A 174 -21.70 3.68 17.19
C LYS A 174 -21.21 3.83 18.65
N ILE A 175 -20.07 3.23 19.00
CA ILE A 175 -19.46 3.38 20.33
C ILE A 175 -19.17 4.86 20.61
N THR A 176 -18.55 5.57 19.65
CA THR A 176 -18.23 7.00 19.82
C THR A 176 -19.48 7.87 19.77
N GLU A 177 -20.49 7.50 19.00
CA GLU A 177 -21.78 8.21 18.97
C GLU A 177 -22.53 8.09 20.31
N GLU A 178 -22.58 6.90 20.90
CA GLU A 178 -23.15 6.67 22.22
C GLU A 178 -22.36 7.41 23.32
N LEU A 179 -21.03 7.39 23.22
CA LEU A 179 -20.15 8.15 24.10
C LEU A 179 -20.48 9.64 24.06
N PHE A 180 -20.62 10.23 22.86
CA PHE A 180 -20.96 11.65 22.70
C PHE A 180 -22.33 12.00 23.27
N LYS A 181 -23.31 11.09 23.17
CA LYS A 181 -24.61 11.24 23.83
C LYS A 181 -24.45 11.24 25.35
N LYS A 182 -23.66 10.30 25.90
CA LYS A 182 -23.42 10.15 27.34
C LYS A 182 -22.75 11.39 27.96
N ILE A 183 -21.79 11.99 27.26
CA ILE A 183 -21.10 13.20 27.71
C ILE A 183 -21.71 14.50 27.15
N ASN A 184 -22.88 14.39 26.51
CA ASN A 184 -23.71 15.49 26.00
C ASN A 184 -22.97 16.47 25.04
N ILE A 185 -22.06 15.97 24.21
CA ILE A 185 -21.43 16.80 23.16
C ILE A 185 -22.41 16.93 22.00
N LYS A 186 -22.87 18.15 21.72
CA LYS A 186 -23.80 18.49 20.63
C LYS A 186 -23.07 19.15 19.45
N ASP A 187 -22.03 19.92 19.73
CA ASP A 187 -21.27 20.65 18.71
C ASP A 187 -20.47 19.71 17.82
N ASN A 188 -20.67 19.82 16.50
CA ASN A 188 -20.02 18.95 15.54
C ASN A 188 -18.50 19.19 15.47
N GLN A 189 -18.04 20.44 15.63
CA GLN A 189 -16.62 20.76 15.63
C GLN A 189 -15.91 20.16 16.85
N GLN A 190 -16.57 20.17 18.02
CA GLN A 190 -16.05 19.55 19.23
C GLN A 190 -16.00 18.01 19.09
N LYS A 191 -17.04 17.38 18.53
CA LYS A 191 -17.03 15.94 18.18
C LYS A 191 -15.85 15.60 17.30
N LEU A 192 -15.65 16.35 16.24
CA LEU A 192 -14.57 16.16 15.29
C LEU A 192 -13.19 16.30 15.95
N THR A 193 -12.99 17.35 16.73
CA THR A 193 -11.74 17.57 17.47
C THR A 193 -11.45 16.42 18.44
N THR A 194 -12.50 15.91 19.12
CA THR A 194 -12.41 14.75 20.00
C THR A 194 -11.98 13.50 19.24
N LEU A 195 -12.61 13.20 18.10
CA LEU A 195 -12.23 12.05 17.28
C LEU A 195 -10.79 12.14 16.76
N ARG A 196 -10.38 13.33 16.29
CA ARG A 196 -9.00 13.59 15.85
C ARG A 196 -7.98 13.47 16.99
N ALA A 197 -8.37 13.77 18.22
CA ALA A 197 -7.52 13.54 19.39
C ALA A 197 -7.37 12.04 19.68
N LEU A 198 -8.47 11.31 19.68
CA LEU A 198 -8.51 9.87 19.95
C LEU A 198 -7.78 9.04 18.88
N ASP A 199 -7.87 9.40 17.62
CA ASP A 199 -7.13 8.77 16.50
C ASP A 199 -5.59 8.83 16.67
N LYS A 200 -5.11 9.68 17.57
CA LYS A 200 -3.67 9.79 17.86
C LYS A 200 -3.21 8.95 19.06
N ILE A 201 -4.08 8.09 19.61
CA ILE A 201 -3.79 7.33 20.84
C ILE A 201 -2.56 6.44 20.71
N ASP A 202 -2.43 5.74 19.60
CA ASP A 202 -1.28 4.87 19.31
C ASP A 202 0.05 5.65 19.27
N ARG A 203 0.01 6.90 18.79
CA ARG A 203 1.20 7.73 18.61
C ARG A 203 1.57 8.52 19.84
N LEU A 204 0.58 9.06 20.54
CA LEU A 204 0.79 10.01 21.66
C LEU A 204 0.64 9.35 23.02
N GLY A 205 0.08 8.14 23.06
CA GLY A 205 -0.37 7.52 24.29
C GLY A 205 -1.54 8.27 24.94
N TRP A 206 -2.11 7.68 26.00
CA TRP A 206 -3.27 8.28 26.66
C TRP A 206 -2.99 9.69 27.24
N ASN A 207 -1.80 9.92 27.80
CA ASN A 207 -1.46 11.23 28.37
C ASN A 207 -1.48 12.34 27.32
N GLY A 208 -0.90 12.11 26.14
CA GLY A 208 -0.91 13.10 25.06
C GLY A 208 -2.30 13.29 24.44
N VAL A 209 -3.13 12.26 24.42
CA VAL A 209 -4.53 12.35 23.99
C VAL A 209 -5.35 13.13 25.02
N LYS A 210 -5.14 12.90 26.31
CA LYS A 210 -5.82 13.62 27.39
C LYS A 210 -5.60 15.14 27.30
N GLU A 211 -4.39 15.59 26.96
CA GLU A 211 -4.10 17.01 26.70
C GLU A 211 -4.94 17.56 25.54
N LEU A 212 -5.02 16.80 24.41
CA LEU A 212 -5.80 17.18 23.25
C LEU A 212 -7.32 17.10 23.46
N LEU A 213 -7.80 16.26 24.36
CA LEU A 213 -9.20 16.25 24.79
C LEU A 213 -9.53 17.45 25.67
N GLY A 214 -8.58 17.95 26.47
CA GLY A 214 -8.67 19.16 27.27
C GLY A 214 -8.41 20.44 26.47
N GLU A 215 -7.56 21.30 26.98
CA GLU A 215 -7.26 22.63 26.41
C GLU A 215 -6.45 22.53 25.11
N GLY A 216 -5.57 21.56 25.00
CA GLY A 216 -4.69 21.36 23.85
C GLY A 216 -3.27 20.96 24.24
N ARG A 217 -2.39 20.84 23.24
CA ARG A 217 -1.03 20.32 23.43
C ARG A 217 0.00 21.10 22.61
N LYS A 218 1.16 21.38 23.24
CA LYS A 218 2.37 21.79 22.52
C LYS A 218 3.19 20.56 22.17
N ASP A 219 3.63 20.45 20.93
CA ASP A 219 4.54 19.41 20.50
C ASP A 219 6.01 19.73 20.85
N LYS A 220 6.93 18.83 20.47
CA LYS A 220 8.38 19.02 20.73
C LYS A 220 9.00 20.17 19.92
N SER A 221 8.35 20.63 18.84
CA SER A 221 8.77 21.78 18.04
C SER A 221 8.23 23.11 18.60
N GLY A 222 7.33 23.05 19.58
CA GLY A 222 6.69 24.22 20.18
C GLY A 222 5.35 24.58 19.52
N ASP A 223 4.93 23.87 18.49
CA ASP A 223 3.66 24.08 17.81
C ASP A 223 2.48 23.68 18.71
N TYR A 224 1.51 24.58 18.83
CA TYR A 224 0.35 24.38 19.68
C TYR A 224 -0.85 23.85 18.86
N THR A 225 -1.38 22.72 19.27
CA THR A 225 -2.64 22.16 18.76
C THR A 225 -3.75 22.41 19.77
N LYS A 226 -4.79 23.16 19.38
CA LYS A 226 -5.98 23.42 20.21
C LYS A 226 -6.72 22.11 20.52
N GLY A 227 -7.16 21.94 21.75
CA GLY A 227 -7.90 20.78 22.20
C GLY A 227 -9.43 20.89 22.01
N ALA A 228 -10.12 19.83 22.42
CA ALA A 228 -11.58 19.73 22.35
C ALA A 228 -12.29 20.48 23.50
N ASN A 229 -11.57 21.01 24.47
CA ASN A 229 -12.08 21.69 25.68
C ASN A 229 -13.12 20.86 26.45
N LEU A 230 -12.89 19.56 26.59
CA LEU A 230 -13.74 18.70 27.41
C LEU A 230 -13.42 18.87 28.90
N LYS A 231 -14.44 18.65 29.72
CA LYS A 231 -14.27 18.65 31.19
C LYS A 231 -13.53 17.39 31.66
N PRO A 232 -12.82 17.44 32.80
CA PRO A 232 -12.11 16.26 33.32
C PRO A 232 -13.00 15.03 33.53
N GLU A 233 -14.26 15.23 33.94
CA GLU A 233 -15.25 14.16 34.08
C GLU A 233 -15.62 13.46 32.77
N ASP A 234 -15.74 14.24 31.67
CA ASP A 234 -16.01 13.72 30.33
C ASP A 234 -14.81 12.94 29.82
N ILE A 235 -13.59 13.45 30.02
CA ILE A 235 -12.35 12.77 29.66
C ILE A 235 -12.21 11.43 30.39
N LYS A 236 -12.58 11.37 31.68
CA LYS A 236 -12.61 10.13 32.46
C LYS A 236 -13.62 9.13 31.90
N THR A 237 -14.81 9.60 31.52
CA THR A 237 -15.85 8.77 30.90
C THR A 237 -15.37 8.17 29.55
N ILE A 238 -14.64 8.97 28.76
CA ILE A 238 -14.01 8.50 27.52
C ILE A 238 -12.99 7.39 27.82
N GLU A 239 -12.11 7.61 28.81
CA GLU A 239 -11.09 6.65 29.21
C GLU A 239 -11.70 5.30 29.64
N GLU A 240 -12.74 5.35 30.46
CA GLU A 240 -13.46 4.17 30.93
C GLU A 240 -14.13 3.42 29.76
N THR A 241 -14.73 4.14 28.82
CA THR A 241 -15.36 3.56 27.62
C THR A 241 -14.34 2.86 26.73
N LEU A 242 -13.16 3.48 26.52
CA LEU A 242 -12.11 2.91 25.70
C LEU A 242 -11.37 1.73 26.36
N LYS A 243 -11.49 1.56 27.68
CA LYS A 243 -10.98 0.39 28.41
C LYS A 243 -11.95 -0.78 28.46
N ASN A 244 -13.21 -0.57 28.05
CA ASN A 244 -14.20 -1.64 27.98
C ASN A 244 -13.94 -2.54 26.77
N ASN A 245 -13.55 -3.78 27.00
CA ASN A 245 -13.24 -4.75 25.96
C ASN A 245 -14.46 -5.60 25.53
N SER A 246 -15.69 -5.17 25.85
CA SER A 246 -16.91 -5.89 25.46
C SER A 246 -17.56 -5.23 24.23
N PRO A 247 -17.72 -5.92 23.11
CA PRO A 247 -18.43 -5.40 21.95
C PRO A 247 -19.94 -5.39 22.22
N GLU A 248 -20.49 -4.24 22.56
CA GLU A 248 -21.89 -4.10 22.98
C GLU A 248 -22.81 -3.60 21.85
N THR A 249 -22.24 -3.08 20.75
CA THR A 249 -23.05 -2.57 19.64
C THR A 249 -23.61 -3.71 18.76
N GLU A 250 -24.88 -3.58 18.32
CA GLU A 250 -25.58 -4.62 17.54
C GLU A 250 -24.81 -5.07 16.28
N ASP A 251 -24.16 -4.12 15.58
CA ASP A 251 -23.38 -4.42 14.39
C ASP A 251 -22.14 -5.28 14.70
N LEU A 252 -21.43 -5.01 15.79
CA LEU A 252 -20.29 -5.82 16.20
C LEU A 252 -20.72 -7.22 16.65
N VAL A 253 -21.77 -7.31 17.45
CA VAL A 253 -22.31 -8.61 17.89
C VAL A 253 -22.67 -9.49 16.69
N GLU A 254 -23.31 -8.93 15.66
CA GLU A 254 -23.67 -9.68 14.46
C GLU A 254 -22.43 -10.05 13.61
N ILE A 255 -21.47 -9.13 13.42
CA ILE A 255 -20.21 -9.42 12.71
C ILE A 255 -19.46 -10.57 13.41
N LEU A 256 -19.41 -10.59 14.75
CA LEU A 256 -18.76 -11.68 15.49
C LEU A 256 -19.44 -13.04 15.30
N LYS A 257 -20.77 -13.09 15.19
CA LYS A 257 -21.49 -14.32 14.84
C LYS A 257 -21.10 -14.79 13.44
N ILE A 258 -20.99 -13.87 12.49
CA ILE A 258 -20.58 -14.18 11.11
C ILE A 258 -19.14 -14.68 11.08
N PHE A 259 -18.20 -14.05 11.81
CA PHE A 259 -16.82 -14.55 11.95
C PHE A 259 -16.78 -15.98 12.47
N LYS A 260 -17.61 -16.32 13.46
CA LYS A 260 -17.71 -17.68 13.96
C LYS A 260 -18.15 -18.68 12.87
N ASN A 261 -19.08 -18.29 11.99
CA ASN A 261 -19.52 -19.14 10.87
C ASN A 261 -18.40 -19.34 9.84
N TYR A 262 -17.50 -18.35 9.64
CA TYR A 262 -16.30 -18.47 8.80
C TYR A 262 -15.14 -19.21 9.49
N ASN A 263 -15.25 -19.58 10.77
CA ASN A 263 -14.13 -20.02 11.61
C ASN A 263 -12.97 -19.00 11.62
N PHE A 264 -13.31 -17.71 11.48
CA PHE A 264 -12.35 -16.62 11.48
C PHE A 264 -12.07 -16.17 12.91
N ASN A 265 -10.80 -16.19 13.34
CA ASN A 265 -10.40 -15.91 14.70
C ASN A 265 -9.19 -14.93 14.79
N ASN A 266 -8.69 -14.43 13.66
CA ASN A 266 -7.55 -13.51 13.64
C ASN A 266 -8.00 -12.05 13.74
N PHE A 267 -8.78 -11.75 14.76
CA PHE A 267 -9.28 -10.42 15.05
C PHE A 267 -9.22 -10.11 16.56
N GLU A 268 -9.31 -8.83 16.88
CA GLU A 268 -9.39 -8.29 18.23
C GLU A 268 -10.39 -7.14 18.27
N PHE A 269 -11.26 -7.12 19.27
CA PHE A 269 -12.07 -5.95 19.54
C PHE A 269 -11.23 -4.88 20.25
N ASP A 270 -11.17 -3.69 19.67
CA ASP A 270 -10.43 -2.56 20.23
C ASP A 270 -11.23 -1.26 20.06
N PRO A 271 -11.92 -0.77 21.12
CA PRO A 271 -12.74 0.43 21.04
C PRO A 271 -11.92 1.70 20.77
N SER A 272 -10.60 1.66 20.90
CA SER A 272 -9.70 2.78 20.60
C SER A 272 -9.47 2.97 19.10
N VAL A 273 -9.85 2.00 18.26
CA VAL A 273 -9.82 2.11 16.80
C VAL A 273 -10.97 3.02 16.34
N ILE A 274 -10.66 4.29 16.12
CA ILE A 274 -11.65 5.32 15.78
C ILE A 274 -11.55 5.75 14.32
N ARG A 275 -10.36 5.73 13.75
CA ARG A 275 -10.00 6.19 12.40
C ARG A 275 -10.51 7.60 12.05
N GLY A 276 -9.59 8.41 11.52
CA GLY A 276 -9.78 9.84 11.32
C GLY A 276 -10.71 10.25 10.17
N LEU A 277 -11.31 9.32 9.42
CA LEU A 277 -12.21 9.68 8.33
C LEU A 277 -13.65 9.83 8.83
N GLU A 278 -14.21 11.02 8.61
CA GLU A 278 -15.52 11.43 9.13
C GLU A 278 -16.70 10.66 8.53
N TYR A 279 -16.50 9.94 7.44
CA TYR A 279 -17.57 9.27 6.70
C TYR A 279 -17.98 7.91 7.25
N TYR A 280 -17.27 7.32 8.21
CA TYR A 280 -17.65 6.05 8.79
C TYR A 280 -18.92 6.15 9.64
N THR A 281 -19.84 5.19 9.45
CA THR A 281 -21.19 5.16 10.07
C THR A 281 -21.44 3.92 10.93
N GLY A 282 -20.62 2.88 10.84
CA GLY A 282 -20.80 1.61 11.53
C GLY A 282 -19.46 0.97 11.88
N ALA A 283 -19.32 -0.32 11.57
CA ALA A 283 -18.11 -1.09 11.82
C ALA A 283 -16.87 -0.42 11.23
N ILE A 284 -15.75 -0.51 11.95
CA ILE A 284 -14.43 0.03 11.58
C ILE A 284 -13.41 -1.08 11.73
N PHE A 285 -12.47 -1.16 10.79
CA PHE A 285 -11.43 -2.18 10.75
C PHE A 285 -10.05 -1.53 10.67
N GLU A 286 -9.07 -2.14 11.35
CA GLU A 286 -7.68 -1.75 11.24
C GLU A 286 -6.78 -2.99 11.22
N VAL A 287 -5.82 -3.04 10.30
CA VAL A 287 -4.88 -4.14 10.13
C VAL A 287 -3.53 -3.75 10.68
N ASN A 288 -3.11 -4.38 11.77
CA ASN A 288 -1.87 -4.07 12.46
C ASN A 288 -0.90 -5.25 12.39
N LEU A 289 0.39 -4.93 12.21
CA LEU A 289 1.45 -5.93 12.31
C LEU A 289 1.80 -6.20 13.78
N LYS A 290 2.19 -7.46 14.08
CA LYS A 290 2.60 -7.93 15.40
C LYS A 290 4.11 -8.18 15.51
N PHE A 291 4.90 -7.74 14.53
CA PHE A 291 6.35 -7.81 14.56
C PHE A 291 6.98 -6.43 14.39
N ASP A 292 8.19 -6.31 14.88
CA ASP A 292 8.92 -5.05 14.84
C ASP A 292 9.37 -4.70 13.43
N VAL A 293 9.11 -3.46 13.05
CA VAL A 293 9.57 -2.85 11.80
C VAL A 293 10.65 -1.83 12.13
N THR A 294 11.76 -1.85 11.40
CA THR A 294 12.88 -0.93 11.64
C THR A 294 12.96 0.15 10.56
N ASN A 295 13.52 1.30 10.90
CA ASN A 295 13.87 2.34 9.94
C ASN A 295 15.23 2.04 9.26
N ASN A 296 15.64 2.88 8.30
CA ASN A 296 16.91 2.73 7.59
C ASN A 296 18.17 2.84 8.49
N LYS A 297 17.98 3.20 9.77
CA LYS A 297 19.05 3.24 10.79
C LYS A 297 19.05 2.02 11.71
N GLY A 298 18.21 1.02 11.42
CA GLY A 298 18.06 -0.19 12.26
C GLY A 298 17.30 0.03 13.56
N GLN A 299 16.65 1.16 13.76
CA GLN A 299 15.88 1.45 14.96
C GLN A 299 14.46 0.95 14.81
N VAL A 300 13.94 0.23 15.80
CA VAL A 300 12.53 -0.17 15.84
C VAL A 300 11.65 1.08 15.86
N ILE A 301 10.63 1.09 15.03
CA ILE A 301 9.69 2.19 14.90
C ILE A 301 8.27 1.73 15.15
N GLN A 302 7.46 2.63 15.66
CA GLN A 302 6.01 2.43 15.69
C GLN A 302 5.46 2.52 14.27
N PHE A 303 5.29 1.36 13.63
CA PHE A 303 4.93 1.32 12.21
C PHE A 303 3.45 1.69 11.97
N GLY A 304 2.54 1.36 12.93
CA GLY A 304 1.10 1.59 12.83
C GLY A 304 0.43 0.63 11.84
N SER A 305 -0.81 0.93 11.47
CA SER A 305 -1.61 0.05 10.61
C SER A 305 -1.09 0.01 9.16
N ILE A 306 -1.17 -1.15 8.54
CA ILE A 306 -0.89 -1.36 7.10
C ILE A 306 -2.13 -1.22 6.24
N GLY A 307 -3.31 -1.28 6.84
CA GLY A 307 -4.58 -1.19 6.15
C GLY A 307 -5.72 -0.88 7.10
N GLY A 308 -6.90 -0.74 6.57
CA GLY A 308 -8.12 -0.58 7.33
C GLY A 308 -9.27 -0.03 6.52
N GLY A 309 -10.44 -0.04 7.12
CA GLY A 309 -11.68 0.30 6.45
C GLY A 309 -12.85 0.44 7.40
N GLY A 310 -14.04 0.25 6.88
CA GLY A 310 -15.28 0.26 7.65
C GLY A 310 -16.50 0.61 6.80
N ARG A 311 -17.63 0.72 7.46
CA ARG A 311 -18.92 1.06 6.86
C ARG A 311 -19.09 2.58 6.69
N TYR A 312 -19.56 3.00 5.51
CA TYR A 312 -19.73 4.41 5.14
C TYR A 312 -21.01 4.64 4.32
N ASP A 313 -22.15 4.57 4.99
CA ASP A 313 -23.46 4.52 4.35
C ASP A 313 -23.86 5.82 3.63
N ASN A 314 -23.30 6.97 4.03
CA ASN A 314 -23.73 8.29 3.54
C ASN A 314 -22.85 8.89 2.46
N LEU A 315 -21.77 8.22 2.05
CA LEU A 315 -20.75 8.81 1.19
C LEU A 315 -21.29 9.15 -0.21
N VAL A 316 -22.04 8.24 -0.82
CA VAL A 316 -22.65 8.44 -2.15
C VAL A 316 -23.73 9.52 -2.11
N ASN A 317 -24.44 9.66 -0.99
CA ASN A 317 -25.47 10.70 -0.77
C ASN A 317 -24.93 12.13 -0.89
N ASN A 318 -23.64 12.35 -0.72
CA ASN A 318 -23.05 13.68 -0.91
C ASN A 318 -23.10 14.17 -2.36
N PHE A 319 -23.33 13.26 -3.33
CA PHE A 319 -23.49 13.60 -4.76
C PHE A 319 -24.94 13.69 -5.21
N GLY A 320 -25.91 13.38 -4.34
CA GLY A 320 -27.34 13.39 -4.65
C GLY A 320 -28.11 12.44 -3.70
N ASN A 321 -29.41 12.35 -3.86
CA ASN A 321 -30.26 11.48 -3.03
C ASN A 321 -30.18 10.02 -3.49
N TYR A 322 -29.07 9.35 -3.14
CA TYR A 322 -28.82 7.95 -3.48
C TYR A 322 -28.76 7.08 -2.22
N ASP A 323 -29.65 6.12 -2.06
CA ASP A 323 -29.53 5.10 -0.99
C ASP A 323 -28.50 4.03 -1.42
N ALA A 324 -27.25 4.28 -1.11
CA ALA A 324 -26.13 3.40 -1.47
C ALA A 324 -25.22 3.16 -0.25
N PRO A 325 -25.71 2.47 0.79
CA PRO A 325 -24.90 2.10 1.93
C PRO A 325 -23.71 1.24 1.48
N ALA A 326 -22.57 1.47 2.07
CA ALA A 326 -21.35 0.85 1.62
C ALA A 326 -20.41 0.49 2.77
N THR A 327 -19.55 -0.48 2.51
CA THR A 327 -18.43 -0.86 3.38
C THR A 327 -17.23 -1.20 2.53
N GLY A 328 -16.03 -0.86 2.98
CA GLY A 328 -14.80 -1.10 2.23
C GLY A 328 -13.59 -1.25 3.13
N ILE A 329 -12.53 -1.81 2.56
CA ILE A 329 -11.25 -1.96 3.23
C ILE A 329 -10.11 -1.65 2.26
N SER A 330 -9.04 -1.05 2.78
CA SER A 330 -7.86 -0.70 1.99
C SER A 330 -6.57 -1.18 2.62
N ILE A 331 -5.56 -1.44 1.77
CA ILE A 331 -4.17 -1.71 2.16
C ILE A 331 -3.27 -0.68 1.49
N GLY A 332 -2.39 -0.04 2.27
CA GLY A 332 -1.26 0.72 1.73
C GLY A 332 -0.17 -0.24 1.27
N LEU A 333 -0.07 -0.48 -0.05
CA LEU A 333 0.85 -1.48 -0.58
C LEU A 333 2.31 -1.18 -0.25
N ASP A 334 2.72 0.09 -0.33
CA ASP A 334 4.10 0.47 -0.01
C ASP A 334 4.46 0.16 1.46
N ARG A 335 3.48 0.22 2.37
CA ARG A 335 3.69 -0.20 3.77
C ARG A 335 3.84 -1.71 3.89
N LEU A 336 3.01 -2.46 3.18
CA LEU A 336 3.11 -3.92 3.16
C LEU A 336 4.41 -4.38 2.51
N VAL A 337 4.82 -3.76 1.39
CA VAL A 337 6.13 -3.99 0.74
C VAL A 337 7.26 -3.74 1.73
N TYR A 338 7.25 -2.56 2.40
CA TYR A 338 8.29 -2.19 3.36
C TYR A 338 8.41 -3.20 4.51
N ALA A 339 7.28 -3.66 5.04
CA ALA A 339 7.24 -4.65 6.11
C ALA A 339 7.74 -6.04 5.65
N LEU A 340 7.28 -6.53 4.49
CA LEU A 340 7.69 -7.82 3.95
C LEU A 340 9.18 -7.87 3.61
N MET A 341 9.74 -6.77 3.10
CA MET A 341 11.16 -6.68 2.77
C MET A 341 12.09 -6.79 4.00
N GLN A 342 11.59 -6.59 5.21
CA GLN A 342 12.36 -6.74 6.45
C GLN A 342 12.34 -8.17 7.01
N LYS A 343 11.46 -9.03 6.50
CA LYS A 343 11.44 -10.44 6.89
C LYS A 343 12.59 -11.18 6.24
N GLU A 344 13.46 -11.82 7.04
CA GLU A 344 14.61 -12.60 6.54
C GLU A 344 14.18 -13.78 5.65
N GLU A 345 13.00 -14.35 5.95
CA GLU A 345 12.43 -15.49 5.24
C GLU A 345 11.80 -15.10 3.89
N PHE A 346 11.51 -13.81 3.70
CA PHE A 346 10.85 -13.33 2.49
C PHE A 346 11.87 -13.06 1.38
N LYS A 347 12.17 -14.09 0.58
CA LYS A 347 13.12 -14.00 -0.54
C LYS A 347 12.40 -14.30 -1.85
N LEU A 348 12.12 -13.29 -2.63
CA LEU A 348 11.74 -13.49 -4.03
C LEU A 348 13.00 -13.78 -4.86
N LYS A 349 12.99 -14.89 -5.59
CA LYS A 349 14.07 -15.18 -6.53
C LYS A 349 14.05 -14.14 -7.64
N GLN A 350 15.16 -13.40 -7.77
CA GLN A 350 15.34 -12.45 -8.85
C GLN A 350 16.14 -13.12 -9.95
N SER A 351 15.55 -13.31 -11.12
CA SER A 351 16.25 -13.80 -12.28
C SER A 351 17.08 -12.67 -12.89
N LYS A 352 18.39 -12.71 -12.67
CA LYS A 352 19.34 -11.82 -13.35
C LYS A 352 19.76 -12.41 -14.70
N PRO A 353 20.02 -11.58 -15.71
CA PRO A 353 20.38 -12.11 -17.03
C PRO A 353 21.75 -12.78 -17.02
N VAL A 354 21.86 -13.88 -17.73
CA VAL A 354 23.14 -14.47 -18.13
C VAL A 354 23.74 -13.57 -19.20
N VAL A 355 25.01 -13.19 -19.07
CA VAL A 355 25.67 -12.28 -20.00
C VAL A 355 26.48 -13.08 -21.03
N ILE A 356 26.22 -12.86 -22.32
CA ILE A 356 27.05 -13.35 -23.42
C ILE A 356 28.13 -12.31 -23.69
N CYS A 357 29.39 -12.69 -23.52
CA CYS A 357 30.52 -11.81 -23.79
C CYS A 357 30.79 -11.71 -25.29
N VAL A 358 31.06 -10.48 -25.75
CA VAL A 358 31.38 -10.18 -27.16
C VAL A 358 32.89 -10.13 -27.34
N PHE A 359 33.44 -11.02 -28.15
CA PHE A 359 34.86 -11.05 -28.50
C PHE A 359 35.12 -10.43 -29.88
N ASP A 360 34.22 -10.68 -30.85
CA ASP A 360 34.29 -10.17 -32.22
C ASP A 360 32.91 -9.76 -32.71
N LYS A 361 32.77 -8.57 -33.26
CA LYS A 361 31.53 -8.07 -33.87
C LYS A 361 31.05 -8.89 -35.05
N ASN A 362 31.96 -9.46 -35.80
CA ASN A 362 31.62 -10.28 -36.97
C ASN A 362 30.87 -11.56 -36.56
N SER A 363 31.04 -12.00 -35.31
CA SER A 363 30.37 -13.18 -34.73
C SER A 363 29.01 -12.84 -34.09
N MET A 364 28.45 -11.65 -34.30
CA MET A 364 27.20 -11.21 -33.70
C MET A 364 26.03 -12.18 -34.00
N LYS A 365 26.02 -12.78 -35.18
CA LYS A 365 25.00 -13.79 -35.56
C LYS A 365 25.00 -15.00 -34.62
N ASP A 366 26.19 -15.45 -34.21
CA ASP A 366 26.35 -16.60 -33.30
C ASP A 366 25.89 -16.26 -31.90
N TYR A 367 26.25 -15.08 -31.39
CA TYR A 367 25.76 -14.57 -30.09
C TYR A 367 24.24 -14.43 -30.05
N ILE A 368 23.61 -13.88 -31.12
CA ILE A 368 22.15 -13.76 -31.24
C ILE A 368 21.50 -15.14 -31.28
N ASN A 369 22.09 -16.12 -31.96
CA ASN A 369 21.58 -17.48 -31.99
C ASN A 369 21.53 -18.09 -30.59
N VAL A 370 22.64 -18.03 -29.83
CA VAL A 370 22.68 -18.51 -28.43
C VAL A 370 21.67 -17.76 -27.57
N GLN A 371 21.61 -16.44 -27.64
CA GLN A 371 20.63 -15.65 -26.93
C GLN A 371 19.18 -16.07 -27.22
N THR A 372 18.89 -16.31 -28.51
CA THR A 372 17.56 -16.69 -28.92
C THR A 372 17.14 -18.07 -28.38
N ILE A 373 18.06 -19.04 -28.38
CA ILE A 373 17.85 -20.36 -27.78
C ILE A 373 17.53 -20.23 -26.29
N LEU A 374 18.35 -19.48 -25.56
CA LEU A 374 18.17 -19.28 -24.12
C LEU A 374 16.87 -18.57 -23.77
N ARG A 375 16.54 -17.49 -24.48
CA ARG A 375 15.29 -16.73 -24.27
C ARG A 375 14.04 -17.56 -24.59
N LYS A 376 14.05 -18.36 -25.67
CA LYS A 376 12.95 -19.29 -25.97
C LYS A 376 12.76 -20.34 -24.87
N ALA A 377 13.82 -20.70 -24.16
CA ALA A 377 13.77 -21.62 -23.03
C ALA A 377 13.43 -20.94 -21.67
N GLY A 378 13.10 -19.63 -21.68
CA GLY A 378 12.75 -18.85 -20.50
C GLY A 378 13.94 -18.38 -19.66
N VAL A 379 15.17 -18.47 -20.20
CA VAL A 379 16.37 -17.96 -19.52
C VAL A 379 16.58 -16.49 -19.86
N SER A 380 16.60 -15.63 -18.83
CA SER A 380 16.95 -14.23 -18.99
C SER A 380 18.40 -14.11 -19.47
N THR A 381 18.62 -13.47 -20.61
CA THR A 381 19.93 -13.43 -21.27
C THR A 381 20.13 -12.11 -22.00
N GLU A 382 21.31 -11.55 -21.89
CA GLU A 382 21.72 -10.39 -22.68
C GLU A 382 23.10 -10.59 -23.34
N ILE A 383 23.28 -10.02 -24.52
CA ILE A 383 24.60 -9.85 -25.12
C ILE A 383 25.19 -8.56 -24.57
N TYR A 384 26.45 -8.57 -24.15
CA TYR A 384 27.08 -7.35 -23.63
C TYR A 384 26.90 -6.18 -24.59
N PRO A 385 26.33 -5.05 -24.15
CA PRO A 385 25.90 -3.97 -25.05
C PRO A 385 27.05 -3.00 -25.39
N GLY A 386 28.14 -3.45 -25.93
CA GLY A 386 29.23 -2.56 -26.28
C GLY A 386 30.51 -3.26 -26.70
N GLU A 387 31.53 -2.44 -27.02
CA GLU A 387 32.84 -2.89 -27.39
C GLU A 387 33.80 -2.65 -26.25
N SER A 388 34.13 -3.67 -25.53
CA SER A 388 35.08 -3.56 -24.43
C SER A 388 35.90 -4.83 -24.29
N LYS A 389 37.10 -4.71 -23.76
CA LYS A 389 37.91 -5.87 -23.39
C LYS A 389 37.15 -6.76 -22.40
N LEU A 390 37.38 -8.08 -22.46
CA LEU A 390 36.69 -9.07 -21.63
C LEU A 390 36.64 -8.69 -20.14
N LYS A 391 37.71 -8.11 -19.58
CA LYS A 391 37.75 -7.65 -18.19
C LYS A 391 36.59 -6.71 -17.85
N LYS A 392 36.28 -5.72 -18.70
CA LYS A 392 35.17 -4.79 -18.48
C LYS A 392 33.81 -5.45 -18.60
N GLN A 393 33.67 -6.44 -19.49
CA GLN A 393 32.44 -7.21 -19.64
C GLN A 393 32.19 -8.07 -18.40
N MET A 394 33.24 -8.66 -17.83
CA MET A 394 33.17 -9.41 -16.57
C MET A 394 32.83 -8.50 -15.38
N GLU A 395 33.43 -7.31 -15.32
CA GLU A 395 33.08 -6.29 -14.29
C GLU A 395 31.61 -5.87 -14.39
N TYR A 396 31.10 -5.71 -15.60
CA TYR A 396 29.68 -5.43 -15.85
C TYR A 396 28.78 -6.58 -15.37
N ALA A 397 29.06 -7.81 -15.80
CA ALA A 397 28.29 -8.99 -15.38
C ALA A 397 28.26 -9.14 -13.84
N ASN A 398 29.37 -8.93 -13.16
CA ASN A 398 29.42 -8.91 -11.70
C ASN A 398 28.60 -7.77 -11.09
N LYS A 399 28.68 -6.56 -11.67
CA LYS A 399 27.93 -5.37 -11.18
C LYS A 399 26.40 -5.57 -11.26
N ILE A 400 25.90 -6.18 -12.34
CA ILE A 400 24.49 -6.52 -12.49
C ILE A 400 24.08 -7.78 -11.73
N LYS A 401 25.03 -8.44 -11.05
CA LYS A 401 24.85 -9.72 -10.33
C LYS A 401 24.35 -10.84 -11.23
N SER A 402 24.89 -10.92 -12.46
CA SER A 402 24.64 -12.03 -13.36
C SER A 402 25.01 -13.36 -12.71
N PRO A 403 24.20 -14.43 -12.81
CA PRO A 403 24.53 -15.74 -12.26
C PRO A 403 25.68 -16.41 -13.02
N ALA A 404 25.78 -16.14 -14.33
CA ALA A 404 26.79 -16.75 -15.19
C ALA A 404 27.11 -15.89 -16.38
N VAL A 405 28.27 -16.11 -17.00
CA VAL A 405 28.64 -15.55 -18.30
C VAL A 405 28.89 -16.67 -19.30
N ILE A 406 28.62 -16.36 -20.56
CA ILE A 406 28.93 -17.24 -21.71
C ILE A 406 30.07 -16.60 -22.47
N LEU A 407 31.18 -17.32 -22.55
CA LEU A 407 32.33 -16.98 -23.35
C LEU A 407 32.23 -17.77 -24.65
N TYR A 408 32.09 -17.06 -25.77
CA TYR A 408 31.88 -17.66 -27.08
C TYR A 408 32.72 -16.97 -28.14
N GLY A 409 34.04 -17.17 -28.01
CA GLY A 409 35.04 -16.64 -28.93
C GLY A 409 35.22 -17.52 -30.19
N GLU A 410 36.23 -17.19 -31.00
CA GLU A 410 36.47 -17.84 -32.31
C GLU A 410 36.63 -19.36 -32.19
N ASN A 411 37.35 -19.84 -31.16
CA ASN A 411 37.59 -21.27 -30.94
C ASN A 411 36.32 -22.01 -30.52
N GLU A 412 35.54 -21.41 -29.63
CA GLU A 412 34.26 -21.95 -29.18
C GLU A 412 33.22 -21.96 -30.29
N ILE A 413 33.22 -20.96 -31.18
CA ILE A 413 32.33 -20.91 -32.35
C ILE A 413 32.68 -22.04 -33.33
N LYS A 414 33.98 -22.22 -33.63
CA LYS A 414 34.44 -23.31 -34.52
C LYS A 414 34.12 -24.71 -33.98
N SER A 415 34.16 -24.87 -32.65
CA SER A 415 33.82 -26.14 -32.01
C SER A 415 32.32 -26.32 -31.72
N GLY A 416 31.53 -25.25 -31.80
CA GLY A 416 30.11 -25.26 -31.40
C GLY A 416 29.89 -25.42 -29.90
N LYS A 417 30.93 -25.16 -29.08
CA LYS A 417 30.91 -25.36 -27.61
C LYS A 417 31.27 -24.09 -26.86
N PRO A 418 30.30 -23.23 -26.52
CA PRO A 418 30.55 -22.10 -25.66
C PRO A 418 31.03 -22.52 -24.28
N THR A 419 31.86 -21.69 -23.66
CA THR A 419 32.30 -21.86 -22.27
C THR A 419 31.32 -21.13 -21.36
N LEU A 420 30.64 -21.86 -20.47
CA LEU A 420 29.80 -21.34 -19.41
C LEU A 420 30.63 -21.14 -18.13
N ARG A 421 30.68 -19.92 -17.62
CA ARG A 421 31.33 -19.62 -16.33
C ARG A 421 30.29 -19.21 -15.30
N ASN A 422 30.19 -19.98 -14.22
CA ASN A 422 29.41 -19.64 -13.04
C ASN A 422 30.12 -18.53 -12.25
N LEU A 423 29.47 -17.37 -12.05
CA LEU A 423 30.09 -16.22 -11.39
C LEU A 423 30.15 -16.35 -9.86
N SER A 424 29.35 -17.22 -9.25
CA SER A 424 29.37 -17.47 -7.80
C SER A 424 30.46 -18.46 -7.39
N SER A 425 30.67 -19.55 -8.15
CA SER A 425 31.67 -20.58 -7.86
C SER A 425 32.99 -20.36 -8.61
N GLY A 426 33.00 -19.58 -9.69
CA GLY A 426 34.13 -19.41 -10.60
C GLY A 426 34.36 -20.61 -11.55
N GLU A 427 33.53 -21.64 -11.48
CA GLU A 427 33.67 -22.85 -12.32
C GLU A 427 33.40 -22.56 -13.79
N GLU A 428 34.25 -23.08 -14.68
CA GLU A 428 34.10 -22.98 -16.12
C GLU A 428 33.88 -24.36 -16.75
N LYS A 429 32.91 -24.45 -17.67
CA LYS A 429 32.61 -25.65 -18.44
C LYS A 429 32.42 -25.35 -19.91
N SER A 430 33.08 -26.09 -20.77
CA SER A 430 32.78 -26.10 -22.23
C SER A 430 31.59 -26.99 -22.47
N ILE A 431 30.51 -26.46 -23.05
CA ILE A 431 29.19 -27.11 -23.11
C ILE A 431 28.64 -27.03 -24.56
N GLU A 432 28.06 -28.10 -25.08
CA GLU A 432 27.33 -28.02 -26.32
C GLU A 432 26.10 -27.11 -26.22
N ILE A 433 25.81 -26.33 -27.27
CA ILE A 433 24.69 -25.35 -27.28
C ILE A 433 23.36 -26.01 -26.90
N LYS A 434 23.11 -27.27 -27.30
CA LYS A 434 21.88 -28.00 -26.95
C LYS A 434 21.73 -28.29 -25.45
N GLU A 435 22.83 -28.37 -24.72
CA GLU A 435 22.85 -28.66 -23.28
C GLU A 435 22.94 -27.38 -22.40
N LEU A 436 23.29 -26.25 -23.03
CA LEU A 436 23.54 -24.98 -22.36
C LEU A 436 22.34 -24.53 -21.51
N VAL A 437 21.12 -24.70 -22.00
CA VAL A 437 19.89 -24.36 -21.25
C VAL A 437 19.80 -25.14 -19.95
N ASN A 438 20.07 -26.45 -19.97
CA ASN A 438 19.97 -27.31 -18.80
C ASN A 438 21.04 -26.96 -17.75
N GLU A 439 22.26 -26.71 -18.21
CA GLU A 439 23.36 -26.32 -17.30
C GLU A 439 23.14 -24.95 -16.67
N ILE A 440 22.63 -23.98 -17.42
CA ILE A 440 22.29 -22.66 -16.86
C ILE A 440 21.14 -22.80 -15.84
N LYS A 441 20.11 -23.60 -16.10
CA LYS A 441 19.00 -23.81 -15.17
C LYS A 441 19.42 -24.45 -13.83
N LYS A 442 20.59 -25.07 -13.74
CA LYS A 442 21.18 -25.56 -12.47
C LYS A 442 21.83 -24.42 -11.66
N ILE A 443 22.18 -23.31 -12.31
CA ILE A 443 22.89 -22.19 -11.69
C ILE A 443 21.89 -21.12 -11.19
N ILE A 444 20.76 -20.92 -11.88
CA ILE A 444 19.74 -19.87 -11.59
C ILE A 444 18.57 -20.39 -10.66
#